data_dbdc8c997ebf8fae1b2a25aac82ba498
#
_entry.id   dbdc8c997ebf8fae1b2a25aac82ba498
#
_cell.length_a   1.000
_cell.length_b   1.000
_cell.length_c   1.000
_cell.angle_alpha   90.00
_cell.angle_beta   90.00
_cell.angle_gamma   90.00
#
_symmetry.space_group_name_H-M   'P 1'
#
loop_
_entity.id
_entity.type
_entity.pdbx_description
1 polymer ?
#
loop_
_entity_poly.entity_id
_entity_poly.type
_entity_poly.pdbx_seq_one_letter_code
_entity_poly.pdbx_strand_id
1 'polypeptide(L)'
;MRNVQVVLGVLFGVAVFLFLDYALPSRETVRITNTYNKLTDLGWNRIFYAAPDTGTVENQQGLRDIRFIDTVKPNGKPLVYRNEDTGLIWPPYFKYDSSNLHAVAGDLRSTSESPRWVSITSYGWRNDLLTIFPNAISITPVAGPGERPTNWPALVILVILGILLALFWRAWNRFREARISPAVTRAERRLERMDARADRARERLGSEAREVRGRFRGWVQSWRPPRR
;
A
#
# COMPACT_ATOMS: atom_id res chain seq x y z
N MET A 1 -8.38 -7.75 21.67
CA MET A 1 -7.92 -6.53 20.95
C MET A 1 -6.52 -6.69 20.37
N ARG A 2 -5.50 -7.18 21.13
CA ARG A 2 -4.12 -7.36 20.62
C ARG A 2 -4.02 -8.25 19.38
N ASN A 3 -4.72 -9.37 19.34
CA ASN A 3 -4.70 -10.28 18.17
C ASN A 3 -5.31 -9.65 16.90
N VAL A 4 -6.37 -8.85 17.05
CA VAL A 4 -6.96 -8.12 15.92
C VAL A 4 -5.99 -7.08 15.36
N GLN A 5 -5.29 -6.35 16.21
CA GLN A 5 -4.28 -5.38 15.78
C GLN A 5 -3.10 -6.04 15.04
N VAL A 6 -2.67 -7.22 15.50
CA VAL A 6 -1.63 -8.00 14.83
C VAL A 6 -2.10 -8.47 13.45
N VAL A 7 -3.32 -9.02 13.36
CA VAL A 7 -3.90 -9.47 12.08
C VAL A 7 -4.03 -8.30 11.10
N LEU A 8 -4.56 -7.16 11.55
CA LEU A 8 -4.66 -5.96 10.70
C LEU A 8 -3.29 -5.44 10.25
N GLY A 9 -2.29 -5.47 11.13
CA GLY A 9 -0.91 -5.10 10.79
C GLY A 9 -0.30 -6.02 9.73
N VAL A 10 -0.51 -7.32 9.86
CA VAL A 10 -0.05 -8.31 8.87
C VAL A 10 -0.75 -8.10 7.53
N LEU A 11 -2.08 -7.95 7.52
CA LEU A 11 -2.84 -7.70 6.30
C LEU A 11 -2.39 -6.41 5.60
N PHE A 12 -2.16 -5.34 6.36
CA PHE A 12 -1.63 -4.09 5.82
C PHE A 12 -0.23 -4.29 5.24
N GLY A 13 0.67 -4.99 5.94
CA GLY A 13 2.01 -5.31 5.45
C GLY A 13 1.99 -6.11 4.13
N VAL A 14 1.12 -7.11 4.03
CA VAL A 14 0.91 -7.89 2.79
C VAL A 14 0.38 -7.00 1.66
N ALA A 15 -0.58 -6.13 1.94
CA ALA A 15 -1.13 -5.20 0.94
C ALA A 15 -0.05 -4.25 0.41
N VAL A 16 0.78 -3.68 1.29
CA VAL A 16 1.90 -2.81 0.91
C VAL A 16 2.94 -3.59 0.09
N PHE A 17 3.26 -4.81 0.48
CA PHE A 17 4.19 -5.67 -0.27
C PHE A 17 3.67 -5.95 -1.68
N LEU A 18 2.42 -6.37 -1.83
CA LEU A 18 1.80 -6.63 -3.14
C LEU A 18 1.72 -5.36 -4.00
N PHE A 19 1.42 -4.22 -3.37
CA PHE A 19 1.43 -2.93 -4.06
C PHE A 19 2.82 -2.57 -4.58
N LEU A 20 3.87 -2.70 -3.78
CA LEU A 20 5.24 -2.43 -4.18
C LEU A 20 5.72 -3.41 -5.25
N ASP A 21 5.41 -4.69 -5.11
CA ASP A 21 5.74 -5.73 -6.10
C ASP A 21 5.09 -5.44 -7.47
N TYR A 22 3.84 -4.97 -7.46
CA TYR A 22 3.15 -4.52 -8.67
C TYR A 22 3.72 -3.22 -9.25
N ALA A 23 3.98 -2.22 -8.39
CA ALA A 23 4.32 -0.86 -8.82
C ALA A 23 5.80 -0.67 -9.13
N LEU A 24 6.70 -1.41 -8.49
CA LEU A 24 8.14 -1.26 -8.75
C LEU A 24 8.49 -1.74 -10.17
N PRO A 25 9.33 -0.97 -10.89
CA PRO A 25 9.79 -1.42 -12.20
C PRO A 25 10.68 -2.66 -12.07
N SER A 26 10.48 -3.58 -12.98
CA SER A 26 11.33 -4.77 -13.18
C SER A 26 12.08 -4.67 -14.51
N ARG A 27 13.21 -5.35 -14.64
CA ARG A 27 13.99 -5.44 -15.88
C ARG A 27 14.16 -6.88 -16.29
N GLU A 28 13.82 -7.17 -17.54
CA GLU A 28 14.01 -8.50 -18.14
C GLU A 28 14.75 -8.39 -19.45
N THR A 29 15.76 -9.25 -19.64
CA THR A 29 16.43 -9.38 -20.94
C THR A 29 15.65 -10.35 -21.80
N VAL A 30 15.21 -9.86 -22.96
CA VAL A 30 14.33 -10.59 -23.87
C VAL A 30 14.70 -10.30 -25.32
N ARG A 31 14.18 -11.09 -26.25
CA ARG A 31 14.22 -10.86 -27.69
C ARG A 31 12.79 -10.52 -28.15
N ILE A 32 12.63 -9.38 -28.85
CA ILE A 32 11.34 -8.98 -29.41
C ILE A 32 11.09 -9.79 -30.69
N THR A 33 9.92 -10.41 -30.74
CA THR A 33 9.50 -11.23 -31.88
C THR A 33 8.46 -10.55 -32.75
N ASN A 34 7.52 -9.83 -32.12
CA ASN A 34 6.43 -9.15 -32.83
C ASN A 34 5.94 -7.93 -32.05
N THR A 35 5.25 -7.03 -32.77
CA THR A 35 4.51 -5.91 -32.19
C THR A 35 3.17 -5.80 -32.92
N TYR A 36 2.08 -5.65 -32.20
CA TYR A 36 0.75 -5.54 -32.78
C TYR A 36 -0.22 -4.78 -31.86
N ASN A 37 -1.33 -4.35 -32.45
CA ASN A 37 -2.45 -3.78 -31.73
C ASN A 37 -3.58 -4.81 -31.63
N LYS A 38 -4.29 -4.81 -30.50
CA LYS A 38 -5.42 -5.69 -30.29
C LYS A 38 -6.52 -4.95 -29.53
N LEU A 39 -7.73 -4.98 -30.09
CA LEU A 39 -8.94 -4.59 -29.37
C LEU A 39 -9.19 -5.62 -28.24
N THR A 40 -9.17 -5.13 -27.03
CA THR A 40 -9.25 -5.95 -25.82
C THR A 40 -10.40 -5.48 -24.93
N ASP A 41 -11.25 -6.42 -24.53
CA ASP A 41 -12.20 -6.22 -23.44
C ASP A 41 -11.44 -6.35 -22.11
N LEU A 42 -11.46 -5.32 -21.32
CA LEU A 42 -10.73 -5.29 -20.04
C LEU A 42 -11.53 -5.92 -18.90
N GLY A 43 -12.85 -5.94 -18.98
CA GLY A 43 -13.70 -6.49 -17.92
C GLY A 43 -13.24 -6.10 -16.49
N TRP A 44 -13.06 -7.10 -15.65
CA TRP A 44 -12.55 -6.94 -14.28
C TRP A 44 -11.08 -6.50 -14.21
N ASN A 45 -10.30 -6.71 -15.27
CA ASN A 45 -8.88 -6.36 -15.32
C ASN A 45 -8.63 -4.85 -15.50
N ARG A 46 -9.69 -4.06 -15.68
CA ARG A 46 -9.60 -2.60 -15.90
C ARG A 46 -8.75 -1.89 -14.84
N ILE A 47 -8.72 -2.38 -13.60
CA ILE A 47 -7.91 -1.82 -12.50
C ILE A 47 -6.39 -1.91 -12.74
N PHE A 48 -5.94 -2.82 -13.59
CA PHE A 48 -4.53 -3.00 -13.94
C PHE A 48 -4.11 -2.21 -15.18
N TYR A 49 -5.05 -1.59 -15.89
CA TYR A 49 -4.83 -0.86 -17.12
C TYR A 49 -4.92 0.65 -16.90
N ALA A 50 -4.32 1.41 -17.83
CA ALA A 50 -4.36 2.87 -17.77
C ALA A 50 -5.80 3.42 -17.86
N ALA A 51 -6.00 4.66 -17.42
CA ALA A 51 -7.29 5.32 -17.56
C ALA A 51 -7.65 5.59 -19.04
N PRO A 52 -8.95 5.67 -19.42
CA PRO A 52 -9.36 5.89 -20.82
C PRO A 52 -8.80 7.16 -21.46
N ASP A 53 -8.55 8.18 -20.67
CA ASP A 53 -8.17 9.53 -21.11
C ASP A 53 -6.67 9.65 -21.45
N THR A 54 -5.89 8.59 -21.34
CA THR A 54 -4.43 8.61 -21.52
C THR A 54 -3.98 8.27 -22.95
N GLY A 55 -4.83 8.55 -23.97
CA GLY A 55 -4.47 8.39 -25.38
C GLY A 55 -4.86 7.06 -26.00
N THR A 56 -5.52 6.18 -25.29
CA THR A 56 -6.13 4.95 -25.80
C THR A 56 -7.61 5.17 -26.09
N VAL A 57 -8.02 4.97 -27.34
CA VAL A 57 -9.43 5.13 -27.74
C VAL A 57 -10.23 3.92 -27.23
N GLU A 58 -11.18 4.17 -26.34
CA GLU A 58 -12.20 3.19 -25.97
C GLU A 58 -13.39 3.36 -26.93
N ASN A 59 -13.79 2.29 -27.60
CA ASN A 59 -14.94 2.36 -28.52
C ASN A 59 -16.26 2.31 -27.73
N GLN A 60 -17.38 2.54 -28.42
CA GLN A 60 -18.73 2.53 -27.83
C GLN A 60 -19.12 1.19 -27.19
N GLN A 61 -18.39 0.12 -27.48
CA GLN A 61 -18.60 -1.23 -26.93
C GLN A 61 -17.71 -1.49 -25.68
N GLY A 62 -16.93 -0.52 -25.21
CA GLY A 62 -16.01 -0.68 -24.08
C GLY A 62 -14.72 -1.43 -24.41
N LEU A 63 -14.47 -1.71 -25.71
CA LEU A 63 -13.23 -2.32 -26.18
C LEU A 63 -12.15 -1.27 -26.33
N ARG A 64 -10.95 -1.59 -25.92
CA ARG A 64 -9.79 -0.71 -25.97
C ARG A 64 -8.74 -1.24 -26.93
N ASP A 65 -8.18 -0.35 -27.77
CA ASP A 65 -7.05 -0.69 -28.62
C ASP A 65 -5.75 -0.62 -27.81
N ILE A 66 -5.18 -1.79 -27.53
CA ILE A 66 -3.96 -1.93 -26.74
C ILE A 66 -2.83 -2.39 -27.63
N ARG A 67 -1.68 -1.73 -27.50
CA ARG A 67 -0.43 -2.15 -28.14
C ARG A 67 0.24 -3.23 -27.35
N PHE A 68 0.65 -4.30 -28.02
CA PHE A 68 1.38 -5.42 -27.43
C PHE A 68 2.76 -5.59 -28.05
N ILE A 69 3.69 -6.09 -27.27
CA ILE A 69 5.05 -6.43 -27.66
C ILE A 69 5.29 -7.88 -27.25
N ASP A 70 5.34 -8.77 -28.24
CA ASP A 70 5.67 -10.18 -28.00
C ASP A 70 7.17 -10.37 -27.87
N THR A 71 7.58 -11.10 -26.86
CA THR A 71 8.98 -11.37 -26.59
C THR A 71 9.24 -12.81 -26.19
N VAL A 72 10.50 -13.22 -26.29
CA VAL A 72 10.97 -14.51 -25.81
C VAL A 72 12.18 -14.29 -24.90
N LYS A 73 12.13 -14.88 -23.72
CA LYS A 73 13.24 -14.88 -22.75
C LYS A 73 14.40 -15.78 -23.23
N PRO A 74 15.61 -15.63 -22.68
CA PRO A 74 16.76 -16.50 -23.04
C PRO A 74 16.50 -18.00 -22.84
N ASN A 75 15.61 -18.35 -21.91
CA ASN A 75 15.21 -19.75 -21.66
C ASN A 75 14.09 -20.26 -22.60
N GLY A 76 13.76 -19.52 -23.66
CA GLY A 76 12.74 -19.87 -24.64
C GLY A 76 11.29 -19.60 -24.19
N LYS A 77 11.04 -19.14 -22.96
CA LYS A 77 9.69 -18.86 -22.49
C LYS A 77 9.16 -17.56 -23.11
N PRO A 78 7.91 -17.56 -23.65
CA PRO A 78 7.31 -16.34 -24.16
C PRO A 78 6.94 -15.40 -22.99
N LEU A 79 7.03 -14.10 -23.25
CA LEU A 79 6.55 -13.05 -22.37
C LEU A 79 6.00 -11.92 -23.20
N VAL A 80 4.75 -11.55 -22.96
CA VAL A 80 4.05 -10.48 -23.67
C VAL A 80 3.95 -9.27 -22.76
N TYR A 81 4.30 -8.12 -23.31
CA TYR A 81 4.12 -6.82 -22.67
C TYR A 81 3.00 -6.05 -23.34
N ARG A 82 2.24 -5.31 -22.56
CA ARG A 82 1.42 -4.22 -23.08
C ARG A 82 2.27 -2.95 -23.17
N ASN A 83 1.81 -1.99 -23.93
CA ASN A 83 2.48 -0.71 -24.14
C ASN A 83 1.43 0.41 -24.18
N GLU A 84 1.04 0.88 -22.99
CA GLU A 84 0.05 1.93 -22.81
C GLU A 84 0.66 3.16 -22.14
N ASP A 85 0.12 4.33 -22.47
CA ASP A 85 0.39 5.56 -21.72
C ASP A 85 -0.39 5.55 -20.41
N THR A 86 0.24 6.02 -19.33
CA THR A 86 -0.36 5.95 -17.99
C THR A 86 -0.78 7.29 -17.43
N GLY A 87 -0.33 8.39 -18.04
CA GLY A 87 -0.62 9.72 -17.53
C GLY A 87 -0.09 9.96 -16.13
N LEU A 88 -0.77 10.81 -15.37
CA LEU A 88 -0.35 11.26 -14.03
C LEU A 88 -0.96 10.44 -12.89
N ILE A 89 -2.01 9.66 -13.14
CA ILE A 89 -2.87 9.17 -12.05
C ILE A 89 -2.46 7.78 -11.59
N TRP A 90 -2.46 6.79 -12.49
CA TRP A 90 -2.21 5.40 -12.13
C TRP A 90 -1.83 4.52 -13.33
N PRO A 91 -0.83 3.67 -13.17
CA PRO A 91 0.23 3.69 -12.13
C PRO A 91 1.16 4.90 -12.32
N PRO A 92 1.90 5.32 -11.28
CA PRO A 92 2.58 6.63 -11.23
C PRO A 92 3.89 6.68 -12.04
N TYR A 93 3.86 6.30 -13.31
CA TYR A 93 5.05 6.28 -14.17
C TYR A 93 5.13 7.45 -15.16
N PHE A 94 4.13 8.31 -15.23
CA PHE A 94 4.10 9.48 -16.10
C PHE A 94 4.50 9.17 -17.56
N LYS A 95 4.07 8.03 -18.07
CA LYS A 95 4.41 7.59 -19.41
C LYS A 95 3.46 8.20 -20.42
N TYR A 96 4.03 8.84 -21.46
CA TYR A 96 3.30 9.52 -22.56
C TYR A 96 3.88 9.18 -23.92
N ASP A 97 4.78 8.19 -24.03
CA ASP A 97 5.56 7.91 -25.23
C ASP A 97 5.33 6.51 -25.78
N SER A 98 4.16 5.92 -25.53
CA SER A 98 3.84 4.56 -25.99
C SER A 98 4.00 4.39 -27.50
N SER A 99 3.72 5.44 -28.29
CA SER A 99 3.89 5.41 -29.74
C SER A 99 5.37 5.28 -30.15
N ASN A 100 6.25 6.07 -29.52
CA ASN A 100 7.69 6.00 -29.78
C ASN A 100 8.27 4.64 -29.35
N LEU A 101 7.85 4.17 -28.16
CA LEU A 101 8.28 2.87 -27.66
C LEU A 101 7.83 1.73 -28.58
N HIS A 102 6.62 1.84 -29.17
CA HIS A 102 6.12 0.85 -30.12
C HIS A 102 6.94 0.82 -31.40
N ALA A 103 7.32 2.00 -31.91
CA ALA A 103 8.19 2.13 -33.09
C ALA A 103 9.59 1.52 -32.84
N VAL A 104 10.19 1.83 -31.66
CA VAL A 104 11.47 1.23 -31.24
C VAL A 104 11.36 -0.28 -31.11
N ALA A 105 10.28 -0.79 -30.51
CA ALA A 105 10.04 -2.23 -30.42
C ALA A 105 9.91 -2.89 -31.79
N GLY A 106 9.28 -2.21 -32.73
CA GLY A 106 9.12 -2.64 -34.12
C GLY A 106 10.46 -2.76 -34.85
N ASP A 107 11.36 -1.78 -34.69
CA ASP A 107 12.71 -1.77 -35.28
C ASP A 107 13.61 -2.85 -34.71
N LEU A 108 13.49 -3.13 -33.43
CA LEU A 108 14.29 -4.13 -32.69
C LEU A 108 13.78 -5.57 -32.81
N ARG A 109 12.76 -5.83 -33.62
CA ARG A 109 12.30 -7.20 -33.89
C ARG A 109 13.42 -8.03 -34.49
N SER A 110 13.48 -9.30 -34.09
CA SER A 110 14.49 -10.21 -34.57
C SER A 110 14.06 -11.68 -34.54
N THR A 111 14.71 -12.49 -35.36
CA THR A 111 14.48 -13.94 -35.45
C THR A 111 15.40 -14.71 -34.51
N SER A 112 15.15 -16.02 -34.37
CA SER A 112 16.04 -16.91 -33.62
C SER A 112 17.40 -17.09 -34.28
N GLU A 113 17.50 -16.90 -35.61
CA GLU A 113 18.73 -17.05 -36.39
C GLU A 113 19.65 -15.84 -36.24
N SER A 114 19.08 -14.63 -36.10
CA SER A 114 19.79 -13.38 -35.87
C SER A 114 19.21 -12.63 -34.67
N PRO A 115 19.45 -13.09 -33.45
CA PRO A 115 18.82 -12.55 -32.28
C PRO A 115 19.40 -11.20 -31.89
N ARG A 116 18.53 -10.20 -31.72
CA ARG A 116 18.85 -8.93 -31.05
C ARG A 116 18.25 -8.96 -29.65
N TRP A 117 19.10 -8.88 -28.66
CA TRP A 117 18.66 -8.88 -27.27
C TRP A 117 18.43 -7.46 -26.77
N VAL A 118 17.38 -7.30 -25.98
CA VAL A 118 17.01 -6.02 -25.38
C VAL A 118 16.65 -6.23 -23.91
N SER A 119 16.92 -5.23 -23.10
CA SER A 119 16.40 -5.14 -21.73
C SER A 119 15.14 -4.31 -21.76
N ILE A 120 14.00 -4.90 -21.38
CA ILE A 120 12.74 -4.19 -21.21
C ILE A 120 12.54 -3.88 -19.73
N THR A 121 12.36 -2.59 -19.43
CA THR A 121 11.91 -2.14 -18.11
C THR A 121 10.38 -2.08 -18.14
N SER A 122 9.73 -2.73 -17.19
CA SER A 122 8.27 -2.81 -17.11
C SER A 122 7.80 -2.80 -15.67
N TYR A 123 6.53 -2.51 -15.43
CA TYR A 123 5.87 -2.71 -14.15
C TYR A 123 4.58 -3.51 -14.34
N GLY A 124 4.06 -4.02 -13.24
CA GLY A 124 2.86 -4.84 -13.24
C GLY A 124 3.14 -6.33 -13.33
N TRP A 125 2.15 -7.11 -12.96
CA TRP A 125 2.26 -8.55 -12.94
C TRP A 125 2.02 -9.17 -14.32
N ARG A 126 2.66 -10.31 -14.55
CA ARG A 126 2.25 -11.25 -15.57
C ARG A 126 1.42 -12.34 -14.89
N ASN A 127 0.15 -12.44 -15.27
CA ASN A 127 -0.73 -13.51 -14.81
C ASN A 127 -1.49 -14.10 -15.99
N ASP A 128 -1.20 -15.38 -16.31
CA ASP A 128 -1.78 -16.06 -17.45
C ASP A 128 -3.28 -16.37 -17.25
N LEU A 129 -3.67 -16.73 -16.03
CA LEU A 129 -5.05 -17.05 -15.68
C LEU A 129 -5.99 -15.84 -15.81
N LEU A 130 -5.51 -14.67 -15.35
CA LEU A 130 -6.26 -13.42 -15.40
C LEU A 130 -5.99 -12.61 -16.68
N THR A 131 -5.16 -13.10 -17.60
CA THR A 131 -4.74 -12.40 -18.83
C THR A 131 -4.20 -10.98 -18.56
N ILE A 132 -3.46 -10.82 -17.46
CA ILE A 132 -2.80 -9.57 -17.10
C ILE A 132 -1.39 -9.56 -17.69
N PHE A 133 -1.01 -8.41 -18.27
CA PHE A 133 0.28 -8.20 -18.92
C PHE A 133 1.01 -7.01 -18.27
N PRO A 134 2.33 -7.13 -18.01
CA PRO A 134 3.12 -6.01 -17.52
C PRO A 134 3.20 -4.90 -18.58
N ASN A 135 3.25 -3.65 -18.15
CA ASN A 135 3.36 -2.50 -19.04
C ASN A 135 4.82 -2.12 -19.25
N ALA A 136 5.27 -2.12 -20.51
CA ALA A 136 6.61 -1.73 -20.88
C ALA A 136 6.80 -0.22 -20.68
N ILE A 137 7.92 0.18 -20.05
CA ILE A 137 8.29 1.58 -19.81
C ILE A 137 9.40 2.01 -20.77
N SER A 138 10.42 1.16 -20.93
CA SER A 138 11.58 1.47 -21.81
C SER A 138 12.19 0.20 -22.36
N ILE A 139 12.82 0.33 -23.51
CA ILE A 139 13.55 -0.73 -24.21
C ILE A 139 14.97 -0.24 -24.44
N THR A 140 15.96 -1.03 -24.02
CA THR A 140 17.38 -0.71 -24.20
C THR A 140 18.09 -1.91 -24.83
N PRO A 141 18.77 -1.76 -25.95
CA PRO A 141 19.58 -2.84 -26.53
C PRO A 141 20.66 -3.30 -25.54
N VAL A 142 20.93 -4.61 -25.54
CA VAL A 142 21.97 -5.25 -24.72
C VAL A 142 22.82 -6.17 -25.58
N ALA A 143 24.04 -6.43 -25.15
CA ALA A 143 25.01 -7.19 -25.95
C ALA A 143 24.63 -8.68 -26.07
N GLY A 144 23.89 -9.25 -25.14
CA GLY A 144 23.56 -10.67 -25.19
C GLY A 144 22.51 -11.13 -24.14
N PRO A 145 22.13 -12.42 -24.23
CA PRO A 145 21.06 -12.98 -23.39
C PRO A 145 21.43 -13.09 -21.90
N GLY A 146 22.73 -13.11 -21.60
CA GLY A 146 23.23 -13.18 -20.21
C GLY A 146 23.33 -11.84 -19.52
N GLU A 147 23.19 -10.75 -20.24
CA GLU A 147 23.30 -9.42 -19.68
C GLU A 147 22.05 -9.07 -18.84
N ARG A 148 22.28 -8.72 -17.57
CA ARG A 148 21.23 -8.32 -16.63
C ARG A 148 21.54 -6.92 -16.10
N PRO A 149 21.09 -5.87 -16.78
CA PRO A 149 21.34 -4.51 -16.34
C PRO A 149 20.74 -4.27 -14.96
N THR A 150 21.49 -3.58 -14.10
CA THR A 150 21.02 -3.20 -12.76
C THR A 150 19.72 -2.41 -12.85
N ASN A 151 18.77 -2.77 -12.00
CA ASN A 151 17.46 -2.10 -11.96
C ASN A 151 17.53 -0.78 -11.17
N TRP A 152 18.29 0.18 -11.69
CA TRP A 152 18.45 1.49 -11.08
C TRP A 152 17.13 2.22 -10.77
N PRO A 153 16.11 2.19 -11.66
CA PRO A 153 14.84 2.86 -11.35
C PRO A 153 14.18 2.33 -10.08
N ALA A 154 14.15 1.03 -9.88
CA ALA A 154 13.60 0.44 -8.65
C ALA A 154 14.41 0.86 -7.41
N LEU A 155 15.75 0.85 -7.50
CA LEU A 155 16.62 1.26 -6.39
C LEU A 155 16.38 2.73 -6.01
N VAL A 156 16.30 3.62 -6.98
CA VAL A 156 16.03 5.05 -6.74
C VAL A 156 14.68 5.25 -6.08
N ILE A 157 13.64 4.58 -6.58
CA ILE A 157 12.29 4.65 -5.98
C ILE A 157 12.30 4.15 -4.54
N LEU A 158 12.97 3.03 -4.25
CA LEU A 158 13.06 2.48 -2.89
C LEU A 158 13.82 3.40 -1.94
N VAL A 159 14.90 4.03 -2.39
CA VAL A 159 15.66 5.00 -1.59
C VAL A 159 14.78 6.22 -1.26
N ILE A 160 14.10 6.79 -2.26
CA ILE A 160 13.19 7.92 -2.05
C ILE A 160 12.09 7.54 -1.07
N LEU A 161 11.47 6.38 -1.26
CA LEU A 161 10.40 5.88 -0.38
C LEU A 161 10.92 5.69 1.06
N GLY A 162 12.12 5.15 1.23
CA GLY A 162 12.77 5.00 2.52
C GLY A 162 13.00 6.34 3.23
N ILE A 163 13.49 7.34 2.49
CA ILE A 163 13.67 8.70 3.00
C ILE A 163 12.32 9.32 3.42
N LEU A 164 11.30 9.21 2.57
CA LEU A 164 9.96 9.74 2.87
C LEU A 164 9.36 9.07 4.12
N LEU A 165 9.52 7.76 4.24
CA LEU A 165 9.06 7.01 5.41
C LEU A 165 9.78 7.45 6.69
N ALA A 166 11.10 7.65 6.64
CA ALA A 166 11.90 8.15 7.76
C ALA A 166 11.48 9.57 8.18
N LEU A 167 11.25 10.45 7.20
CA LEU A 167 10.77 11.81 7.45
C LEU A 167 9.36 11.80 8.07
N PHE A 168 8.46 10.97 7.53
CA PHE A 168 7.12 10.78 8.07
C PHE A 168 7.16 10.25 9.52
N TRP A 169 7.98 9.24 9.78
CA TRP A 169 8.17 8.68 11.12
C TRP A 169 8.65 9.73 12.11
N ARG A 170 9.64 10.53 11.70
CA ARG A 170 10.17 11.64 12.51
C ARG A 170 9.10 12.71 12.78
N ALA A 171 8.34 13.11 11.75
CA ALA A 171 7.26 14.07 11.88
C ALA A 171 6.14 13.53 12.77
N TRP A 172 5.76 12.27 12.60
CA TRP A 172 4.76 11.60 13.43
C TRP A 172 5.15 11.53 14.90
N ASN A 173 6.39 11.15 15.19
CA ASN A 173 6.88 11.10 16.57
C ASN A 173 6.85 12.50 17.23
N ARG A 174 7.30 13.53 16.53
CA ARG A 174 7.21 14.90 17.01
C ARG A 174 5.76 15.34 17.26
N PHE A 175 4.87 15.04 16.34
CA PHE A 175 3.44 15.33 16.49
C PHE A 175 2.84 14.59 17.69
N ARG A 176 3.13 13.31 17.84
CA ARG A 176 2.67 12.49 18.95
C ARG A 176 3.14 13.05 20.29
N GLU A 177 4.42 13.40 20.41
CA GLU A 177 5.00 13.98 21.62
C GLU A 177 4.40 15.36 21.94
N ALA A 178 4.22 16.21 20.92
CA ALA A 178 3.74 17.58 21.11
C ALA A 178 2.23 17.67 21.38
N ARG A 179 1.42 16.78 20.81
CA ARG A 179 -0.04 16.91 20.83
C ARG A 179 -0.75 15.77 21.57
N ILE A 180 -0.35 14.54 21.32
CA ILE A 180 -1.07 13.35 21.82
C ILE A 180 -0.66 13.06 23.27
N SER A 181 0.64 12.95 23.57
CA SER A 181 1.11 12.60 24.91
C SER A 181 0.62 13.58 26.00
N PRO A 182 0.68 14.92 25.82
CA PRO A 182 0.14 15.82 26.80
C PRO A 182 -1.38 15.74 26.99
N ALA A 183 -2.13 15.39 25.93
CA ALA A 183 -3.57 15.24 26.01
C ALA A 183 -3.95 13.98 26.80
N VAL A 184 -3.27 12.87 26.57
CA VAL A 184 -3.47 11.60 27.30
C VAL A 184 -3.14 11.81 28.77
N THR A 185 -1.98 12.39 29.10
CA THR A 185 -1.58 12.65 30.49
C THR A 185 -2.57 13.57 31.22
N ARG A 186 -3.13 14.57 30.53
CA ARG A 186 -4.18 15.42 31.12
C ARG A 186 -5.47 14.66 31.39
N ALA A 187 -5.85 13.75 30.49
CA ALA A 187 -7.03 12.91 30.66
C ALA A 187 -6.84 11.94 31.85
N GLU A 188 -5.72 11.28 31.95
CA GLU A 188 -5.36 10.37 33.07
C GLU A 188 -5.41 11.12 34.41
N ARG A 189 -4.77 12.27 34.51
CA ARG A 189 -4.82 13.13 35.73
C ARG A 189 -6.23 13.60 36.08
N ARG A 190 -7.12 13.78 35.10
CA ARG A 190 -8.51 14.12 35.37
C ARG A 190 -9.26 12.91 35.96
N LEU A 191 -9.06 11.71 35.41
CA LEU A 191 -9.64 10.49 35.93
C LEU A 191 -9.18 10.21 37.35
N GLU A 192 -7.88 10.28 37.64
CA GLU A 192 -7.32 10.13 38.98
C GLU A 192 -7.93 11.13 39.99
N ARG A 193 -8.13 12.39 39.57
CA ARG A 193 -8.79 13.40 40.44
C ARG A 193 -10.26 13.10 40.68
N MET A 194 -10.96 12.53 39.71
CA MET A 194 -12.36 12.11 39.87
C MET A 194 -12.46 10.91 40.81
N ASP A 195 -11.60 9.92 40.67
CA ASP A 195 -11.54 8.77 41.55
C ASP A 195 -11.23 9.18 43.00
N ALA A 196 -10.21 10.03 43.19
CA ALA A 196 -9.89 10.55 44.51
C ALA A 196 -11.03 11.40 45.14
N ARG A 197 -11.85 12.08 44.32
CA ARG A 197 -13.05 12.78 44.82
C ARG A 197 -14.17 11.80 45.21
N ALA A 198 -14.36 10.78 44.43
CA ALA A 198 -15.33 9.72 44.69
C ALA A 198 -15.00 8.97 45.99
N ASP A 199 -13.73 8.65 46.21
CA ASP A 199 -13.28 7.97 47.43
C ASP A 199 -13.46 8.85 48.68
N ARG A 200 -13.11 10.14 48.61
CA ARG A 200 -13.39 11.08 49.72
C ARG A 200 -14.88 11.25 50.01
N ALA A 201 -15.72 11.26 48.95
CA ALA A 201 -17.17 11.32 49.15
C ALA A 201 -17.70 10.03 49.83
N ARG A 202 -17.19 8.85 49.45
CA ARG A 202 -17.53 7.57 50.09
C ARG A 202 -17.09 7.52 51.55
N GLU A 203 -15.90 8.05 51.87
CA GLU A 203 -15.39 8.12 53.26
C GLU A 203 -16.26 9.04 54.10
N ARG A 204 -16.65 10.22 53.59
CA ARG A 204 -17.58 11.16 54.29
C ARG A 204 -18.92 10.52 54.57
N LEU A 205 -19.56 9.93 53.56
CA LEU A 205 -20.82 9.22 53.74
C LEU A 205 -20.71 8.05 54.73
N GLY A 206 -19.60 7.33 54.68
CA GLY A 206 -19.34 6.25 55.64
C GLY A 206 -19.12 6.75 57.06
N SER A 207 -18.49 7.90 57.29
CA SER A 207 -18.34 8.52 58.62
C SER A 207 -19.64 9.06 59.16
N GLU A 208 -20.45 9.78 58.34
CA GLU A 208 -21.77 10.27 58.70
C GLU A 208 -22.72 9.12 59.07
N ALA A 209 -22.73 8.03 58.28
CA ALA A 209 -23.53 6.85 58.54
C ALA A 209 -23.13 6.18 59.86
N ARG A 210 -21.84 6.18 60.21
CA ARG A 210 -21.36 5.67 61.50
C ARG A 210 -21.78 6.53 62.67
N GLU A 211 -21.75 7.85 62.52
CA GLU A 211 -22.21 8.81 63.53
C GLU A 211 -23.69 8.68 63.81
N VAL A 212 -24.51 8.65 62.72
CA VAL A 212 -25.98 8.43 62.85
C VAL A 212 -26.29 7.12 63.55
N ARG A 213 -25.57 6.03 63.19
CA ARG A 213 -25.74 4.73 63.82
C ARG A 213 -25.32 4.75 65.28
N GLY A 214 -24.26 5.51 65.62
CA GLY A 214 -23.82 5.72 67.01
C GLY A 214 -24.86 6.45 67.85
N ARG A 215 -25.40 7.56 67.34
CA ARG A 215 -26.48 8.34 67.98
C ARG A 215 -27.75 7.49 68.17
N PHE A 216 -28.14 6.73 67.16
CA PHE A 216 -29.30 5.83 67.24
C PHE A 216 -29.10 4.73 68.31
N ARG A 217 -27.89 4.13 68.38
CA ARG A 217 -27.59 3.15 69.44
C ARG A 217 -27.59 3.76 70.84
N GLY A 218 -27.05 4.97 71.01
CA GLY A 218 -27.12 5.70 72.27
C GLY A 218 -28.53 6.02 72.71
N TRP A 219 -29.38 6.44 71.75
CA TRP A 219 -30.80 6.67 72.00
C TRP A 219 -31.52 5.40 72.39
N VAL A 220 -31.34 4.25 71.75
CA VAL A 220 -31.97 2.98 72.11
C VAL A 220 -31.48 2.52 73.48
N GLN A 221 -30.19 2.76 73.83
CA GLN A 221 -29.66 2.40 75.15
C GLN A 221 -30.25 3.26 76.27
N SER A 222 -30.62 4.50 76.06
CA SER A 222 -31.27 5.37 77.04
C SER A 222 -32.66 4.90 77.48
N TRP A 223 -33.29 4.02 76.66
CA TRP A 223 -34.64 3.45 76.96
C TRP A 223 -34.55 2.12 77.77
N ARG A 224 -33.35 1.64 78.08
CA ARG A 224 -33.21 0.44 78.93
C ARG A 224 -33.35 0.84 80.39
N PRO A 225 -34.28 0.25 81.16
CA PRO A 225 -34.41 0.51 82.59
C PRO A 225 -33.12 0.09 83.34
N PRO A 226 -32.78 0.80 84.41
CA PRO A 226 -31.62 0.47 85.23
C PRO A 226 -31.75 -0.96 85.79
N ARG A 227 -30.72 -1.78 85.61
CA ARG A 227 -30.66 -3.09 86.22
C ARG A 227 -30.48 -2.90 87.73
N ARG A 228 -31.47 -3.33 88.50
CA ARG A 228 -31.38 -3.49 89.97
C ARG A 228 -30.51 -4.67 90.30
#